data_43fd3ef224f737ec954f4319b25ec6a6
#
_entry.id   43fd3ef224f737ec954f4319b25ec6a6
#
_cell.length_a   1.000
_cell.length_b   1.000
_cell.length_c   1.000
_cell.angle_alpha   90.00
_cell.angle_beta   90.00
_cell.angle_gamma   90.00
#
_symmetry.space_group_name_H-M   'P 1'
#
loop_
_entity.id
_entity.type
_entity.pdbx_description
1 polymer ?
#
loop_
_entity_poly.entity_id
_entity_poly.type
_entity_poly.pdbx_seq_one_letter_code
_entity_poly.pdbx_strand_id
1 'polypeptide(L)'
;MSVIKSVTSREILDSRGNPTIEVEVKLDNGIIGRAAVPSGASTGAFEAAELRDGGKRYLGKGVLTAIKNVNEKIAPVVIGLSAEDQRTLDEKMIALDASKNKSNLGANAILGVSLATARAAANSANQSLFKYLGKDEAITLPVPMMNILNGGAHADTNVDIQEFMVAPIGAQSFKESLRWGAEVYHSLKSVLKKKGLATSIGDEGGFAPNLDSNRAALDLILVAIELAGFKAGSDVALAMDVAATEFCENGLYKFEGKELTSEQMISYYSDLQSAYPLVSIEDPLDESDWDGWAKMTQVLGQKVQIVGDDLFVTNPERLQRGIDTKTANALLVKVNQIGSLTETIDAVNLAHKNGYHSMMSHRSGETEDTTIADLAVALNCGQIKTGAPARSERVAKYNQLLRIEEELSSKAVYAGSAAFPRFKK
;
A
#
# COMPACT_ATOMS: atom_id res chain seq x y z
N MET A 1 -2.35 22.43 -24.47
CA MET A 1 -2.82 22.39 -23.07
C MET A 1 -4.25 21.96 -23.06
N SER A 2 -4.57 20.86 -22.39
CA SER A 2 -5.94 20.38 -22.24
C SER A 2 -6.55 20.95 -20.97
N VAL A 3 -7.75 21.50 -21.07
CA VAL A 3 -8.42 22.20 -19.98
C VAL A 3 -9.54 21.33 -19.42
N ILE A 4 -9.71 21.31 -18.12
CA ILE A 4 -10.78 20.58 -17.43
C ILE A 4 -12.13 21.24 -17.82
N LYS A 5 -13.01 20.47 -18.48
CA LYS A 5 -14.33 20.91 -18.94
C LYS A 5 -15.44 20.55 -17.95
N SER A 6 -15.37 19.36 -17.35
CA SER A 6 -16.33 18.93 -16.34
C SER A 6 -15.71 17.90 -15.40
N VAL A 7 -16.23 17.88 -14.18
CA VAL A 7 -15.93 16.89 -13.15
C VAL A 7 -17.25 16.32 -12.66
N THR A 8 -17.35 15.00 -12.64
CA THR A 8 -18.52 14.28 -12.12
C THR A 8 -18.08 13.16 -11.21
N SER A 9 -18.88 12.84 -10.22
CA SER A 9 -18.59 11.78 -9.28
C SER A 9 -19.81 10.91 -9.00
N ARG A 10 -19.55 9.66 -8.61
CA ARG A 10 -20.57 8.69 -8.24
C ARG A 10 -20.12 7.82 -7.08
N GLU A 11 -21.10 7.20 -6.42
CA GLU A 11 -20.87 6.16 -5.44
C GLU A 11 -20.76 4.82 -6.16
N ILE A 12 -19.69 4.06 -5.84
CA ILE A 12 -19.48 2.68 -6.26
C ILE A 12 -19.23 1.82 -5.01
N LEU A 13 -19.09 0.51 -5.17
CA LEU A 13 -18.75 -0.39 -4.07
C LEU A 13 -17.29 -0.79 -4.12
N ASP A 14 -16.66 -0.87 -2.96
CA ASP A 14 -15.35 -1.46 -2.77
C ASP A 14 -15.40 -3.01 -2.65
N SER A 15 -14.25 -3.66 -2.54
CA SER A 15 -14.11 -5.11 -2.42
C SER A 15 -14.75 -5.73 -1.17
N ARG A 16 -15.14 -4.89 -0.19
CA ARG A 16 -15.86 -5.30 1.02
C ARG A 16 -17.36 -5.02 0.94
N GLY A 17 -17.85 -4.51 -0.21
CA GLY A 17 -19.24 -4.10 -0.39
C GLY A 17 -19.59 -2.78 0.33
N ASN A 18 -18.61 -1.99 0.75
CA ASN A 18 -18.84 -0.66 1.28
C ASN A 18 -18.80 0.39 0.17
N PRO A 19 -19.59 1.48 0.27
CA PRO A 19 -19.51 2.57 -0.69
C PRO A 19 -18.14 3.23 -0.70
N THR A 20 -17.69 3.61 -1.89
CA THR A 20 -16.57 4.53 -2.09
C THR A 20 -16.88 5.46 -3.27
N ILE A 21 -16.00 6.44 -3.50
CA ILE A 21 -16.17 7.45 -4.52
C ILE A 21 -15.38 7.09 -5.79
N GLU A 22 -16.03 7.25 -6.95
CA GLU A 22 -15.39 7.28 -8.26
C GLU A 22 -15.59 8.65 -8.89
N VAL A 23 -14.55 9.21 -9.47
CA VAL A 23 -14.56 10.53 -10.12
C VAL A 23 -14.18 10.39 -11.59
N GLU A 24 -14.88 11.11 -12.46
CA GLU A 24 -14.55 11.32 -13.87
C GLU A 24 -14.23 12.78 -14.13
N VAL A 25 -13.10 13.02 -14.76
CA VAL A 25 -12.68 14.34 -15.27
C VAL A 25 -12.70 14.29 -16.79
N LYS A 26 -13.49 15.16 -17.42
CA LYS A 26 -13.55 15.32 -18.88
C LYS A 26 -12.83 16.60 -19.29
N LEU A 27 -11.97 16.49 -20.28
CA LEU A 27 -11.24 17.62 -20.86
C LEU A 27 -12.02 18.28 -22.02
N ASP A 28 -11.59 19.45 -22.42
CA ASP A 28 -12.16 20.22 -23.54
C ASP A 28 -12.06 19.50 -24.89
N ASN A 29 -11.01 18.70 -25.09
CA ASN A 29 -10.82 17.83 -26.25
C ASN A 29 -11.68 16.54 -26.21
N GLY A 30 -12.52 16.35 -25.18
CA GLY A 30 -13.42 15.21 -25.03
C GLY A 30 -12.80 13.98 -24.32
N ILE A 31 -11.52 13.98 -24.06
CA ILE A 31 -10.82 12.90 -23.33
C ILE A 31 -11.32 12.84 -21.88
N ILE A 32 -11.40 11.62 -21.35
CA ILE A 32 -11.86 11.34 -19.97
C ILE A 32 -10.76 10.60 -19.21
N GLY A 33 -10.57 11.01 -17.97
CA GLY A 33 -9.86 10.25 -16.94
C GLY A 33 -10.81 9.86 -15.82
N ARG A 34 -10.66 8.65 -15.30
CA ARG A 34 -11.48 8.11 -14.21
C ARG A 34 -10.57 7.56 -13.12
N ALA A 35 -10.94 7.74 -11.86
CA ALA A 35 -10.28 7.13 -10.73
C ALA A 35 -11.27 6.77 -9.63
N ALA A 36 -11.06 5.62 -9.01
CA ALA A 36 -11.79 5.18 -7.83
C ALA A 36 -10.88 5.22 -6.61
N VAL A 37 -11.42 5.65 -5.47
CA VAL A 37 -10.64 5.86 -4.25
C VAL A 37 -10.73 4.64 -3.34
N PRO A 38 -9.58 4.07 -2.88
CA PRO A 38 -9.59 2.97 -1.92
C PRO A 38 -9.95 3.44 -0.51
N SER A 39 -10.32 2.48 0.37
CA SER A 39 -10.73 2.73 1.75
C SER A 39 -10.08 1.77 2.73
N GLY A 40 -9.54 2.25 3.85
CA GLY A 40 -8.97 1.41 4.91
C GLY A 40 -10.01 0.72 5.79
N ALA A 41 -9.62 -0.40 6.42
CA ALA A 41 -10.36 -1.01 7.54
C ALA A 41 -9.83 -0.46 8.88
N SER A 42 -8.54 -0.61 9.12
CA SER A 42 -7.79 0.12 10.13
C SER A 42 -7.29 1.44 9.53
N THR A 43 -7.26 2.49 10.33
CA THR A 43 -6.79 3.82 9.89
C THR A 43 -5.91 4.40 10.98
N GLY A 44 -4.69 4.81 10.61
CA GLY A 44 -3.79 5.55 11.51
C GLY A 44 -4.45 6.86 11.99
N ALA A 45 -4.20 7.23 13.24
CA ALA A 45 -4.84 8.40 13.86
C ALA A 45 -4.53 9.72 13.13
N PHE A 46 -3.50 9.75 12.30
CA PHE A 46 -3.02 10.93 11.60
C PHE A 46 -3.32 10.95 10.10
N GLU A 47 -4.09 9.98 9.61
CA GLU A 47 -4.54 9.96 8.21
C GLU A 47 -5.43 11.15 7.86
N ALA A 48 -5.41 11.54 6.58
CA ALA A 48 -6.40 12.48 6.05
C ALA A 48 -7.82 11.88 6.14
N ALA A 49 -8.80 12.74 6.40
CA ALA A 49 -10.16 12.32 6.72
C ALA A 49 -10.90 11.75 5.51
N GLU A 50 -11.23 10.48 5.54
CA GLU A 50 -12.20 9.90 4.64
C GLU A 50 -13.61 10.33 5.06
N LEU A 51 -14.28 11.15 4.24
CA LEU A 51 -15.58 11.68 4.58
C LEU A 51 -16.69 10.64 4.35
N ARG A 52 -17.37 10.27 5.44
CA ARG A 52 -18.52 9.35 5.47
C ARG A 52 -19.79 10.08 5.92
N ASP A 53 -20.94 9.66 5.39
CA ASP A 53 -22.22 10.36 5.62
C ASP A 53 -22.76 10.17 7.03
N GLY A 54 -22.39 9.08 7.72
CA GLY A 54 -23.04 8.68 8.96
C GLY A 54 -24.48 8.18 8.74
N GLY A 55 -25.24 8.11 9.81
CA GLY A 55 -26.65 7.73 9.76
C GLY A 55 -26.90 6.25 9.45
N LYS A 56 -28.06 5.93 8.80
CA LYS A 56 -28.48 4.52 8.62
C LYS A 56 -28.08 3.94 7.26
N ARG A 57 -27.94 4.78 6.23
CA ARG A 57 -27.63 4.34 4.87
C ARG A 57 -26.24 3.71 4.85
N TYR A 58 -26.10 2.50 4.29
CA TYR A 58 -24.86 1.71 4.33
C TYR A 58 -24.22 1.64 5.73
N LEU A 59 -25.05 1.56 6.79
CA LEU A 59 -24.57 1.52 8.18
C LEU A 59 -23.66 2.71 8.55
N GLY A 60 -23.92 3.89 7.97
CA GLY A 60 -23.14 5.10 8.16
C GLY A 60 -21.97 5.28 7.21
N LYS A 61 -21.66 4.30 6.35
CA LYS A 61 -20.50 4.31 5.45
C LYS A 61 -20.75 4.96 4.09
N GLY A 62 -21.94 5.57 3.84
CA GLY A 62 -22.24 6.29 2.59
C GLY A 62 -21.25 7.41 2.29
N VAL A 63 -21.14 7.82 1.00
CA VAL A 63 -20.19 8.85 0.54
C VAL A 63 -20.87 9.98 -0.25
N LEU A 64 -22.21 10.13 -0.10
CA LEU A 64 -22.94 11.16 -0.84
C LEU A 64 -22.51 12.58 -0.51
N THR A 65 -22.05 12.83 0.73
CA THR A 65 -21.51 14.13 1.14
C THR A 65 -20.20 14.43 0.39
N ALA A 66 -19.30 13.45 0.27
CA ALA A 66 -18.08 13.60 -0.52
C ALA A 66 -18.39 13.82 -2.01
N ILE A 67 -19.35 13.09 -2.58
CA ILE A 67 -19.85 13.29 -3.96
C ILE A 67 -20.40 14.71 -4.15
N LYS A 68 -21.23 15.18 -3.22
CA LYS A 68 -21.74 16.54 -3.24
C LYS A 68 -20.60 17.57 -3.20
N ASN A 69 -19.59 17.36 -2.35
CA ASN A 69 -18.43 18.25 -2.28
C ASN A 69 -17.65 18.27 -3.60
N VAL A 70 -17.47 17.12 -4.29
CA VAL A 70 -16.87 17.09 -5.62
C VAL A 70 -17.69 17.92 -6.60
N ASN A 71 -18.99 17.66 -6.71
CA ASN A 71 -19.84 18.23 -7.77
C ASN A 71 -20.13 19.74 -7.55
N GLU A 72 -20.33 20.16 -6.30
CA GLU A 72 -20.80 21.50 -5.96
C GLU A 72 -19.70 22.46 -5.47
N LYS A 73 -18.60 21.95 -4.88
CA LYS A 73 -17.55 22.79 -4.32
C LYS A 73 -16.23 22.67 -5.10
N ILE A 74 -15.75 21.44 -5.38
CA ILE A 74 -14.46 21.22 -6.05
C ILE A 74 -14.58 21.51 -7.54
N ALA A 75 -15.57 20.96 -8.24
CA ALA A 75 -15.75 21.11 -9.68
C ALA A 75 -15.72 22.58 -10.14
N PRO A 76 -16.46 23.53 -9.51
CA PRO A 76 -16.43 24.94 -9.92
C PRO A 76 -15.05 25.61 -9.81
N VAL A 77 -14.17 25.11 -8.90
CA VAL A 77 -12.84 25.69 -8.68
C VAL A 77 -11.80 25.13 -9.64
N VAL A 78 -11.98 23.87 -10.09
CA VAL A 78 -11.01 23.19 -10.96
C VAL A 78 -11.36 23.24 -12.44
N ILE A 79 -12.63 23.45 -12.80
CA ILE A 79 -13.05 23.65 -14.19
C ILE A 79 -12.33 24.90 -14.75
N GLY A 80 -11.74 24.76 -15.94
CA GLY A 80 -10.95 25.80 -16.59
C GLY A 80 -9.44 25.74 -16.26
N LEU A 81 -9.02 24.89 -15.32
CA LEU A 81 -7.58 24.67 -15.06
C LEU A 81 -6.98 23.74 -16.12
N SER A 82 -5.67 23.89 -16.35
CA SER A 82 -4.91 22.92 -17.13
C SER A 82 -4.82 21.60 -16.40
N ALA A 83 -5.17 20.51 -17.07
CA ALA A 83 -5.02 19.15 -16.53
C ALA A 83 -3.55 18.72 -16.43
N GLU A 84 -2.64 19.44 -17.08
CA GLU A 84 -1.20 19.16 -17.08
C GLU A 84 -0.51 19.77 -15.85
N ASP A 85 -1.15 20.70 -15.15
CA ASP A 85 -0.62 21.34 -13.95
C ASP A 85 -1.24 20.71 -12.69
N GLN A 86 -0.80 19.47 -12.40
CA GLN A 86 -1.27 18.69 -11.27
C GLN A 86 -1.09 19.38 -9.93
N ARG A 87 0.06 20.05 -9.74
CA ARG A 87 0.36 20.73 -8.46
C ARG A 87 -0.60 21.87 -8.18
N THR A 88 -0.81 22.76 -9.14
CA THR A 88 -1.77 23.87 -8.99
C THR A 88 -3.20 23.36 -8.75
N LEU A 89 -3.59 22.26 -9.40
CA LEU A 89 -4.89 21.62 -9.16
C LEU A 89 -5.04 21.16 -7.70
N ASP A 90 -4.07 20.37 -7.23
CA ASP A 90 -4.11 19.78 -5.88
C ASP A 90 -4.03 20.86 -4.80
N GLU A 91 -3.13 21.84 -4.94
CA GLU A 91 -2.98 22.97 -4.01
C GLU A 91 -4.27 23.81 -3.91
N LYS A 92 -5.01 24.03 -5.02
CA LYS A 92 -6.30 24.72 -4.98
C LYS A 92 -7.37 23.95 -4.23
N MET A 93 -7.41 22.61 -4.39
CA MET A 93 -8.36 21.77 -3.64
C MET A 93 -8.03 21.73 -2.16
N ILE A 94 -6.74 21.63 -1.81
CA ILE A 94 -6.25 21.65 -0.43
C ILE A 94 -6.57 23.01 0.23
N ALA A 95 -6.31 24.11 -0.46
CA ALA A 95 -6.65 25.46 0.01
C ALA A 95 -8.17 25.67 0.17
N LEU A 96 -8.99 25.06 -0.69
CA LEU A 96 -10.45 25.10 -0.57
C LEU A 96 -10.94 24.31 0.65
N ASP A 97 -10.31 23.19 0.98
CA ASP A 97 -10.63 22.43 2.20
C ASP A 97 -10.25 23.21 3.47
N ALA A 98 -9.08 23.84 3.49
CA ALA A 98 -8.56 24.69 4.56
C ALA A 98 -8.45 24.01 5.94
N SER A 99 -8.63 22.70 6.06
CA SER A 99 -8.38 21.93 7.29
C SER A 99 -7.05 21.17 7.19
N LYS A 100 -6.46 20.83 8.34
CA LYS A 100 -5.18 20.10 8.39
C LYS A 100 -5.23 18.73 7.73
N ASN A 101 -6.36 18.04 7.88
CA ASN A 101 -6.54 16.64 7.47
C ASN A 101 -7.62 16.47 6.39
N LYS A 102 -7.96 17.51 5.65
CA LYS A 102 -8.97 17.47 4.57
C LYS A 102 -10.38 17.04 5.04
N SER A 103 -10.74 17.38 6.28
CA SER A 103 -12.02 16.97 6.89
C SER A 103 -13.23 17.76 6.40
N ASN A 104 -13.06 18.93 5.77
CA ASN A 104 -14.18 19.76 5.29
C ASN A 104 -14.74 19.29 3.95
N LEU A 105 -13.89 18.83 3.03
CA LEU A 105 -14.29 18.30 1.72
C LEU A 105 -14.25 16.78 1.69
N GLY A 106 -13.35 16.18 2.45
CA GLY A 106 -13.00 14.78 2.45
C GLY A 106 -11.77 14.48 1.58
N ALA A 107 -10.80 13.77 2.15
CA ALA A 107 -9.62 13.31 1.42
C ALA A 107 -10.02 12.43 0.23
N ASN A 108 -11.07 11.62 0.36
CA ASN A 108 -11.62 10.81 -0.73
C ASN A 108 -12.15 11.66 -1.89
N ALA A 109 -12.81 12.79 -1.62
CA ALA A 109 -13.28 13.72 -2.65
C ALA A 109 -12.10 14.38 -3.40
N ILE A 110 -11.10 14.87 -2.66
CA ILE A 110 -9.92 15.54 -3.22
C ILE A 110 -9.09 14.55 -4.04
N LEU A 111 -8.79 13.36 -3.49
CA LEU A 111 -7.98 12.35 -4.16
C LEU A 111 -8.64 11.85 -5.45
N GLY A 112 -9.97 11.63 -5.44
CA GLY A 112 -10.69 11.21 -6.64
C GLY A 112 -10.50 12.17 -7.81
N VAL A 113 -10.62 13.48 -7.57
CA VAL A 113 -10.39 14.52 -8.59
C VAL A 113 -8.91 14.57 -9.00
N SER A 114 -8.00 14.51 -8.04
CA SER A 114 -6.55 14.52 -8.27
C SER A 114 -6.11 13.41 -9.22
N LEU A 115 -6.47 12.15 -8.90
CA LEU A 115 -6.09 10.98 -9.71
C LEU A 115 -6.80 10.95 -11.08
N ALA A 116 -8.10 11.30 -11.11
CA ALA A 116 -8.86 11.34 -12.37
C ALA A 116 -8.28 12.39 -13.33
N THR A 117 -7.80 13.54 -12.81
CA THR A 117 -7.15 14.57 -13.62
C THR A 117 -5.84 14.10 -14.19
N ALA A 118 -4.97 13.46 -13.37
CA ALA A 118 -3.71 12.90 -13.85
C ALA A 118 -3.93 11.87 -14.97
N ARG A 119 -4.93 11.01 -14.81
CA ARG A 119 -5.30 10.02 -15.84
C ARG A 119 -5.86 10.69 -17.11
N ALA A 120 -6.67 11.75 -16.98
CA ALA A 120 -7.17 12.51 -18.14
C ALA A 120 -6.01 13.16 -18.90
N ALA A 121 -5.05 13.76 -18.18
CA ALA A 121 -3.86 14.37 -18.76
C ALA A 121 -2.99 13.34 -19.50
N ALA A 122 -2.73 12.18 -18.89
CA ALA A 122 -2.01 11.08 -19.51
C ALA A 122 -2.70 10.59 -20.80
N ASN A 123 -4.01 10.35 -20.72
CA ASN A 123 -4.82 9.94 -21.88
C ASN A 123 -4.78 11.00 -22.98
N SER A 124 -4.83 12.30 -22.64
CA SER A 124 -4.75 13.41 -23.59
C SER A 124 -3.38 13.51 -24.28
N ALA A 125 -2.32 13.13 -23.54
CA ALA A 125 -0.97 13.02 -24.11
C ALA A 125 -0.74 11.71 -24.89
N ASN A 126 -1.76 10.84 -24.99
CA ASN A 126 -1.66 9.50 -25.57
C ASN A 126 -0.53 8.65 -24.93
N GLN A 127 -0.43 8.73 -23.60
CA GLN A 127 0.55 8.01 -22.80
C GLN A 127 -0.14 7.17 -21.72
N SER A 128 0.48 6.06 -21.34
CA SER A 128 0.16 5.35 -20.11
C SER A 128 0.44 6.24 -18.88
N LEU A 129 -0.29 6.03 -17.78
CA LEU A 129 -0.19 6.90 -16.60
C LEU A 129 1.23 6.86 -16.00
N PHE A 130 1.84 5.66 -15.89
CA PHE A 130 3.19 5.53 -15.34
C PHE A 130 4.23 6.32 -16.17
N LYS A 131 4.11 6.28 -17.49
CA LYS A 131 5.02 6.98 -18.40
C LYS A 131 4.80 8.49 -18.38
N TYR A 132 3.54 8.93 -18.29
CA TYR A 132 3.20 10.34 -18.19
C TYR A 132 3.79 10.98 -16.92
N LEU A 133 3.67 10.30 -15.77
CA LEU A 133 4.14 10.81 -14.49
C LEU A 133 5.66 10.63 -14.30
N GLY A 134 6.21 9.47 -14.61
CA GLY A 134 7.61 9.12 -14.33
C GLY A 134 8.56 9.34 -15.52
N LYS A 135 8.01 9.71 -16.70
CA LYS A 135 8.77 10.00 -17.92
C LYS A 135 9.71 8.84 -18.30
N ASP A 136 10.90 9.15 -18.81
CA ASP A 136 11.88 8.14 -19.23
C ASP A 136 12.57 7.40 -18.07
N GLU A 137 12.43 7.88 -16.85
CA GLU A 137 12.99 7.25 -15.65
C GLU A 137 12.10 6.14 -15.08
N ALA A 138 10.83 6.07 -15.48
CA ALA A 138 9.87 5.06 -15.03
C ALA A 138 10.09 3.71 -15.70
N ILE A 139 11.14 3.00 -15.31
CA ILE A 139 11.54 1.70 -15.91
C ILE A 139 11.61 0.55 -14.89
N THR A 140 11.47 0.86 -13.59
CA THR A 140 11.65 -0.13 -12.52
C THR A 140 10.34 -0.82 -12.18
N LEU A 141 10.22 -2.11 -12.49
CA LEU A 141 9.14 -2.98 -12.05
C LEU A 141 9.36 -3.33 -10.58
N PRO A 142 8.36 -3.12 -9.71
CA PRO A 142 8.50 -3.35 -8.27
C PRO A 142 8.52 -4.85 -7.93
N VAL A 143 9.19 -5.21 -6.83
CA VAL A 143 9.01 -6.52 -6.19
C VAL A 143 7.62 -6.58 -5.56
N PRO A 144 6.78 -7.58 -5.92
CA PRO A 144 5.48 -7.74 -5.28
C PRO A 144 5.65 -8.37 -3.90
N MET A 145 5.17 -7.65 -2.87
CA MET A 145 5.05 -8.13 -1.49
C MET A 145 3.67 -8.77 -1.35
N MET A 146 3.58 -10.09 -1.60
CA MET A 146 2.29 -10.77 -1.71
C MET A 146 1.85 -11.30 -0.35
N ASN A 147 0.80 -10.73 0.23
CA ASN A 147 0.19 -11.20 1.48
C ASN A 147 -0.54 -12.54 1.25
N ILE A 148 0.07 -13.65 1.64
CA ILE A 148 -0.47 -15.01 1.40
C ILE A 148 -1.06 -15.69 2.65
N LEU A 149 -0.82 -15.12 3.85
CA LEU A 149 -1.41 -15.59 5.10
C LEU A 149 -1.75 -14.39 5.99
N ASN A 150 -2.98 -14.36 6.49
CA ASN A 150 -3.54 -13.27 7.30
C ASN A 150 -3.74 -13.67 8.75
N GLY A 151 -3.54 -12.73 9.65
CA GLY A 151 -3.93 -12.74 11.06
C GLY A 151 -4.43 -11.36 11.49
N GLY A 152 -4.30 -11.02 12.76
CA GLY A 152 -4.65 -9.72 13.32
C GLY A 152 -6.05 -9.24 12.90
N ALA A 153 -6.17 -7.96 12.60
CA ALA A 153 -7.43 -7.34 12.18
C ALA A 153 -7.93 -7.80 10.78
N HIS A 154 -7.08 -8.46 9.97
CA HIS A 154 -7.42 -8.93 8.63
C HIS A 154 -8.06 -10.30 8.57
N ALA A 155 -8.14 -11.04 9.70
CA ALA A 155 -8.73 -12.37 9.76
C ALA A 155 -9.25 -12.69 11.16
N ASP A 156 -10.37 -13.41 11.24
CA ASP A 156 -10.89 -13.94 12.51
C ASP A 156 -10.10 -15.21 12.88
N THR A 157 -8.87 -15.01 13.38
CA THR A 157 -7.92 -16.06 13.76
C THR A 157 -7.21 -15.71 15.08
N ASN A 158 -6.44 -16.67 15.61
CA ASN A 158 -5.63 -16.49 16.81
C ASN A 158 -4.16 -16.06 16.53
N VAL A 159 -3.86 -15.63 15.31
CA VAL A 159 -2.53 -15.13 14.91
C VAL A 159 -2.51 -13.61 15.08
N ASP A 160 -1.55 -13.08 15.85
CA ASP A 160 -1.51 -11.64 16.17
C ASP A 160 -0.97 -10.79 15.02
N ILE A 161 0.07 -11.26 14.32
CA ILE A 161 0.67 -10.56 13.18
C ILE A 161 -0.34 -10.52 12.02
N GLN A 162 -0.57 -9.32 11.49
CA GLN A 162 -1.65 -9.07 10.54
C GLN A 162 -1.42 -9.67 9.16
N GLU A 163 -0.18 -9.61 8.65
CA GLU A 163 0.14 -10.11 7.30
C GLU A 163 1.49 -10.82 7.26
N PHE A 164 1.51 -11.94 6.55
CA PHE A 164 2.73 -12.66 6.20
C PHE A 164 2.86 -12.70 4.68
N MET A 165 3.93 -12.09 4.19
CA MET A 165 4.14 -11.86 2.77
C MET A 165 5.31 -12.66 2.23
N VAL A 166 5.22 -13.01 0.95
CA VAL A 166 6.34 -13.51 0.15
C VAL A 166 6.80 -12.46 -0.84
N ALA A 167 8.11 -12.36 -1.02
CA ALA A 167 8.78 -11.45 -1.94
C ALA A 167 9.71 -12.24 -2.87
N PRO A 168 9.38 -12.43 -4.16
CA PRO A 168 10.20 -13.19 -5.13
C PRO A 168 11.40 -12.37 -5.61
N ILE A 169 12.38 -12.14 -4.73
CA ILE A 169 13.53 -11.26 -4.97
C ILE A 169 14.56 -11.83 -5.95
N GLY A 170 14.56 -13.14 -6.18
CA GLY A 170 15.49 -13.83 -7.09
C GLY A 170 15.02 -13.92 -8.54
N ALA A 171 13.77 -13.53 -8.83
CA ALA A 171 13.22 -13.57 -10.18
C ALA A 171 13.96 -12.58 -11.11
N GLN A 172 13.94 -12.88 -12.42
CA GLN A 172 14.63 -12.07 -13.42
C GLN A 172 13.70 -11.06 -14.12
N SER A 173 12.38 -11.14 -13.88
CA SER A 173 11.37 -10.28 -14.45
C SER A 173 10.16 -10.20 -13.52
N PHE A 174 9.31 -9.20 -13.70
CA PHE A 174 8.06 -9.10 -12.95
C PHE A 174 7.14 -10.30 -13.26
N LYS A 175 7.05 -10.69 -14.52
CA LYS A 175 6.28 -11.86 -14.96
C LYS A 175 6.69 -13.13 -14.21
N GLU A 176 7.99 -13.39 -14.09
CA GLU A 176 8.50 -14.53 -13.33
C GLU A 176 8.21 -14.40 -11.85
N SER A 177 8.38 -13.20 -11.28
CA SER A 177 8.09 -12.98 -9.87
C SER A 177 6.63 -13.24 -9.51
N LEU A 178 5.70 -12.81 -10.38
CA LEU A 178 4.28 -13.07 -10.22
C LEU A 178 3.95 -14.57 -10.31
N ARG A 179 4.55 -15.29 -11.26
CA ARG A 179 4.42 -16.74 -11.39
C ARG A 179 4.88 -17.44 -10.11
N TRP A 180 6.08 -17.13 -9.62
CA TRP A 180 6.64 -17.73 -8.41
C TRP A 180 5.73 -17.50 -7.20
N GLY A 181 5.25 -16.28 -7.01
CA GLY A 181 4.32 -15.96 -5.92
C GLY A 181 3.02 -16.76 -6.01
N ALA A 182 2.45 -16.92 -7.21
CA ALA A 182 1.25 -17.72 -7.43
C ALA A 182 1.49 -19.21 -7.14
N GLU A 183 2.64 -19.77 -7.55
CA GLU A 183 3.02 -21.16 -7.29
C GLU A 183 3.22 -21.40 -5.78
N VAL A 184 3.87 -20.48 -5.06
CA VAL A 184 3.99 -20.54 -3.59
C VAL A 184 2.62 -20.46 -2.92
N TYR A 185 1.73 -19.57 -3.37
CA TYR A 185 0.37 -19.44 -2.84
C TYR A 185 -0.43 -20.73 -2.97
N HIS A 186 -0.38 -21.39 -4.13
CA HIS A 186 -1.05 -22.66 -4.34
C HIS A 186 -0.41 -23.83 -3.56
N SER A 187 0.92 -23.79 -3.39
CA SER A 187 1.64 -24.74 -2.55
C SER A 187 1.24 -24.59 -1.08
N LEU A 188 1.12 -23.32 -0.58
CA LEU A 188 0.63 -23.06 0.77
C LEU A 188 -0.79 -23.61 0.98
N LYS A 189 -1.69 -23.42 0.02
CA LYS A 189 -3.04 -24.02 0.07
C LYS A 189 -2.98 -25.52 0.24
N SER A 190 -2.08 -26.19 -0.48
CA SER A 190 -1.90 -27.64 -0.40
C SER A 190 -1.34 -28.09 0.95
N VAL A 191 -0.37 -27.33 1.51
CA VAL A 191 0.20 -27.58 2.85
C VAL A 191 -0.88 -27.44 3.93
N LEU A 192 -1.66 -26.36 3.89
CA LEU A 192 -2.77 -26.13 4.83
C LEU A 192 -3.80 -27.27 4.80
N LYS A 193 -4.25 -27.66 3.59
CA LYS A 193 -5.18 -28.78 3.42
C LYS A 193 -4.66 -30.11 4.00
N LYS A 194 -3.38 -30.44 3.76
CA LYS A 194 -2.76 -31.67 4.29
C LYS A 194 -2.72 -31.68 5.82
N LYS A 195 -2.64 -30.51 6.44
CA LYS A 195 -2.65 -30.33 7.90
C LYS A 195 -4.07 -30.22 8.48
N GLY A 196 -5.12 -30.24 7.64
CA GLY A 196 -6.51 -30.05 8.09
C GLY A 196 -6.84 -28.61 8.51
N LEU A 197 -6.02 -27.64 8.09
CA LEU A 197 -6.17 -26.21 8.40
C LEU A 197 -7.10 -25.52 7.39
N ALA A 198 -7.73 -24.41 7.81
CA ALA A 198 -8.61 -23.61 6.98
C ALA A 198 -7.89 -23.06 5.75
N THR A 199 -8.57 -23.04 4.60
CA THR A 199 -8.11 -22.39 3.36
C THR A 199 -9.11 -21.33 2.88
N SER A 200 -9.95 -20.80 3.78
CA SER A 200 -10.67 -19.55 3.59
C SER A 200 -9.68 -18.39 3.50
N ILE A 201 -10.09 -17.35 2.80
CA ILE A 201 -9.23 -16.17 2.55
C ILE A 201 -9.79 -14.93 3.24
N GLY A 202 -8.90 -14.08 3.73
CA GLY A 202 -9.22 -12.77 4.28
C GLY A 202 -9.51 -11.72 3.20
N ASP A 203 -9.65 -10.46 3.65
CA ASP A 203 -10.00 -9.33 2.79
C ASP A 203 -8.98 -9.07 1.68
N GLU A 204 -7.73 -9.44 1.89
CA GLU A 204 -6.63 -9.23 0.93
C GLU A 204 -6.24 -10.49 0.16
N GLY A 205 -6.99 -11.59 0.34
CA GLY A 205 -6.82 -12.83 -0.41
C GLY A 205 -5.84 -13.83 0.21
N GLY A 206 -5.15 -13.50 1.29
CA GLY A 206 -4.33 -14.44 2.07
C GLY A 206 -5.16 -15.46 2.83
N PHE A 207 -4.62 -16.66 3.07
CA PHE A 207 -5.28 -17.67 3.88
C PHE A 207 -5.36 -17.26 5.35
N ALA A 208 -6.40 -17.70 6.04
CA ALA A 208 -6.69 -17.34 7.43
C ALA A 208 -6.86 -18.57 8.34
N PRO A 209 -5.81 -19.38 8.55
CA PRO A 209 -5.87 -20.51 9.47
C PRO A 209 -5.68 -20.08 10.92
N ASN A 210 -6.26 -20.82 11.88
CA ASN A 210 -5.81 -20.79 13.26
C ASN A 210 -4.50 -21.54 13.41
N LEU A 211 -3.52 -20.97 14.08
CA LEU A 211 -2.17 -21.51 14.27
C LEU A 211 -1.75 -21.42 15.74
N ASP A 212 -0.78 -22.24 16.15
CA ASP A 212 -0.30 -22.28 17.54
C ASP A 212 0.58 -21.06 17.92
N SER A 213 1.13 -20.36 16.92
CA SER A 213 1.97 -19.18 17.11
C SER A 213 2.15 -18.40 15.79
N ASN A 214 2.64 -17.17 15.89
CA ASN A 214 3.04 -16.39 14.70
C ASN A 214 4.21 -17.05 13.93
N ARG A 215 5.14 -17.72 14.64
CA ARG A 215 6.23 -18.49 14.01
C ARG A 215 5.71 -19.65 13.15
N ALA A 216 4.64 -20.29 13.56
CA ALA A 216 4.03 -21.37 12.78
C ALA A 216 3.56 -20.91 11.39
N ALA A 217 3.14 -19.64 11.24
CA ALA A 217 2.82 -19.08 9.93
C ALA A 217 4.05 -19.01 9.02
N LEU A 218 5.17 -18.51 9.54
CA LEU A 218 6.44 -18.41 8.79
C LEU A 218 6.94 -19.81 8.39
N ASP A 219 6.88 -20.79 9.31
CA ASP A 219 7.28 -22.18 9.05
C ASP A 219 6.45 -22.81 7.93
N LEU A 220 5.12 -22.57 7.91
CA LEU A 220 4.23 -23.07 6.86
C LEU A 220 4.57 -22.45 5.50
N ILE A 221 4.93 -21.16 5.48
CA ILE A 221 5.30 -20.47 4.25
C ILE A 221 6.66 -20.98 3.74
N LEU A 222 7.64 -21.24 4.62
CA LEU A 222 8.91 -21.86 4.21
C LEU A 222 8.70 -23.22 3.56
N VAL A 223 7.85 -24.08 4.16
CA VAL A 223 7.47 -25.36 3.56
C VAL A 223 6.79 -25.18 2.19
N ALA A 224 5.96 -24.14 2.04
CA ALA A 224 5.29 -23.87 0.77
C ALA A 224 6.27 -23.38 -0.32
N ILE A 225 7.25 -22.56 0.05
CA ILE A 225 8.33 -22.09 -0.86
C ILE A 225 9.14 -23.30 -1.36
N GLU A 226 9.56 -24.19 -0.46
CA GLU A 226 10.31 -25.39 -0.80
C GLU A 226 9.47 -26.35 -1.66
N LEU A 227 8.19 -26.57 -1.32
CA LEU A 227 7.27 -27.39 -2.09
C LEU A 227 7.04 -26.86 -3.51
N ALA A 228 7.08 -25.53 -3.70
CA ALA A 228 7.00 -24.89 -4.99
C ALA A 228 8.31 -24.98 -5.80
N GLY A 229 9.39 -25.52 -5.21
CA GLY A 229 10.68 -25.71 -5.86
C GLY A 229 11.64 -24.52 -5.76
N PHE A 230 11.35 -23.56 -4.88
CA PHE A 230 12.17 -22.35 -4.69
C PHE A 230 12.99 -22.44 -3.38
N LYS A 231 14.08 -21.67 -3.34
CA LYS A 231 14.92 -21.54 -2.15
C LYS A 231 14.53 -20.30 -1.36
N ALA A 232 14.17 -20.49 -0.09
CA ALA A 232 13.89 -19.41 0.82
C ALA A 232 15.12 -18.49 0.98
N GLY A 233 14.88 -17.18 0.90
CA GLY A 233 15.91 -16.14 1.02
C GLY A 233 16.64 -15.84 -0.28
N SER A 234 16.93 -16.80 -1.17
CA SER A 234 17.58 -16.53 -2.44
C SER A 234 16.61 -16.24 -3.57
N ASP A 235 15.57 -17.07 -3.65
CA ASP A 235 14.57 -16.94 -4.69
C ASP A 235 13.38 -16.16 -4.16
N VAL A 236 12.84 -16.60 -3.01
CA VAL A 236 11.68 -15.99 -2.37
C VAL A 236 12.02 -15.68 -0.90
N ALA A 237 11.97 -14.41 -0.54
CA ALA A 237 12.14 -13.93 0.82
C ALA A 237 10.78 -13.75 1.51
N LEU A 238 10.80 -13.50 2.83
CA LEU A 238 9.63 -13.25 3.66
C LEU A 238 9.55 -11.79 4.06
N ALA A 239 8.33 -11.30 4.28
CA ALA A 239 8.07 -10.03 4.92
C ALA A 239 6.82 -10.12 5.81
N MET A 240 6.68 -9.19 6.73
CA MET A 240 5.56 -9.12 7.65
C MET A 240 5.04 -7.70 7.76
N ASP A 241 3.73 -7.59 7.97
CA ASP A 241 3.08 -6.41 8.54
C ASP A 241 2.51 -6.82 9.90
N VAL A 242 3.02 -6.19 10.93
CA VAL A 242 2.65 -6.54 12.32
C VAL A 242 1.42 -5.78 12.78
N ALA A 243 1.24 -4.54 12.30
CA ALA A 243 0.18 -3.61 12.72
C ALA A 243 0.08 -3.51 14.24
N ALA A 244 1.22 -3.29 14.92
CA ALA A 244 1.35 -3.46 16.37
C ALA A 244 0.50 -2.48 17.19
N THR A 245 0.06 -1.37 16.59
CA THR A 245 -0.89 -0.43 17.22
C THR A 245 -2.21 -1.12 17.60
N GLU A 246 -2.66 -2.11 16.81
CA GLU A 246 -3.94 -2.82 17.02
C GLU A 246 -3.98 -3.63 18.33
N PHE A 247 -2.83 -4.03 18.87
CA PHE A 247 -2.73 -4.78 20.12
C PHE A 247 -1.86 -4.09 21.18
N CYS A 248 -1.58 -2.79 21.04
CA CYS A 248 -0.88 -1.98 22.02
C CYS A 248 -1.88 -1.27 22.95
N GLU A 249 -1.79 -1.49 24.25
CA GLU A 249 -2.57 -0.79 25.26
C GLU A 249 -1.64 -0.25 26.36
N ASN A 250 -1.71 1.05 26.64
CA ASN A 250 -0.92 1.70 27.69
C ASN A 250 0.61 1.46 27.57
N GLY A 251 1.12 1.34 26.33
CA GLY A 251 2.54 1.09 26.06
C GLY A 251 2.99 -0.36 26.26
N LEU A 252 2.06 -1.28 26.43
CA LEU A 252 2.30 -2.72 26.48
C LEU A 252 1.61 -3.41 25.31
N TYR A 253 2.28 -4.37 24.69
CA TYR A 253 1.81 -5.13 23.55
C TYR A 253 1.23 -6.46 24.01
N LYS A 254 -0.06 -6.68 23.79
CA LYS A 254 -0.73 -7.98 24.04
C LYS A 254 -0.42 -8.95 22.90
N PHE A 255 0.63 -9.73 23.03
CA PHE A 255 1.19 -10.53 21.97
C PHE A 255 1.45 -11.97 22.42
N GLU A 256 0.91 -12.95 21.69
CA GLU A 256 0.95 -14.39 22.01
C GLU A 256 0.54 -14.68 23.46
N GLY A 257 -0.52 -14.02 23.93
CA GLY A 257 -1.08 -14.20 25.28
C GLY A 257 -0.23 -13.59 26.41
N LYS A 258 0.75 -12.74 26.09
CA LYS A 258 1.61 -12.04 27.04
C LYS A 258 1.50 -10.52 26.87
N GLU A 259 1.86 -9.78 27.91
CA GLU A 259 2.09 -8.33 27.83
C GLU A 259 3.60 -8.09 27.67
N LEU A 260 4.00 -7.47 26.57
CA LEU A 260 5.40 -7.22 26.22
C LEU A 260 5.68 -5.72 26.16
N THR A 261 6.89 -5.33 26.57
CA THR A 261 7.41 -3.97 26.34
C THR A 261 7.95 -3.83 24.93
N SER A 262 8.24 -2.60 24.49
CA SER A 262 8.88 -2.32 23.19
C SER A 262 10.21 -3.06 23.04
N GLU A 263 11.05 -3.12 24.10
CA GLU A 263 12.31 -3.85 24.08
C GLU A 263 12.13 -5.36 23.89
N GLN A 264 11.08 -5.92 24.49
CA GLN A 264 10.78 -7.35 24.34
C GLN A 264 10.25 -7.64 22.93
N MET A 265 9.44 -6.76 22.34
CA MET A 265 9.04 -6.85 20.94
C MET A 265 10.25 -6.76 19.99
N ILE A 266 11.18 -5.82 20.22
CA ILE A 266 12.42 -5.69 19.45
C ILE A 266 13.26 -6.97 19.54
N SER A 267 13.35 -7.57 20.74
CA SER A 267 14.05 -8.86 20.91
C SER A 267 13.39 -9.98 20.10
N TYR A 268 12.06 -10.06 20.13
CA TYR A 268 11.31 -11.03 19.35
C TYR A 268 11.58 -10.89 17.83
N TYR A 269 11.57 -9.66 17.29
CA TYR A 269 11.89 -9.42 15.88
C TYR A 269 13.36 -9.72 15.55
N SER A 270 14.28 -9.49 16.46
CA SER A 270 15.69 -9.87 16.30
C SER A 270 15.86 -11.38 16.16
N ASP A 271 15.12 -12.15 16.96
CA ASP A 271 15.10 -13.61 16.89
C ASP A 271 14.48 -14.09 15.57
N LEU A 272 13.39 -13.47 15.12
CA LEU A 272 12.77 -13.79 13.84
C LEU A 272 13.71 -13.49 12.65
N GLN A 273 14.35 -12.30 12.65
CA GLN A 273 15.28 -11.91 11.60
C GLN A 273 16.51 -12.84 11.53
N SER A 274 16.91 -13.39 12.65
CA SER A 274 18.01 -14.35 12.71
C SER A 274 17.62 -15.76 12.24
N ALA A 275 16.34 -16.14 12.42
CA ALA A 275 15.84 -17.46 12.10
C ALA A 275 15.24 -17.58 10.70
N TYR A 276 14.72 -16.49 10.14
CA TYR A 276 13.97 -16.46 8.87
C TYR A 276 14.58 -15.48 7.88
N PRO A 277 14.42 -15.70 6.57
CA PRO A 277 14.89 -14.78 5.53
C PRO A 277 13.95 -13.56 5.38
N LEU A 278 13.82 -12.80 6.47
CA LEU A 278 12.99 -11.59 6.52
C LEU A 278 13.70 -10.42 5.86
N VAL A 279 13.08 -9.84 4.83
CA VAL A 279 13.55 -8.64 4.12
C VAL A 279 12.91 -7.37 4.63
N SER A 280 11.69 -7.45 5.22
CA SER A 280 10.90 -6.29 5.64
C SER A 280 10.01 -6.62 6.83
N ILE A 281 9.89 -5.66 7.76
CA ILE A 281 8.95 -5.66 8.89
C ILE A 281 8.26 -4.30 8.88
N GLU A 282 6.94 -4.31 8.70
CA GLU A 282 6.08 -3.13 8.68
C GLU A 282 5.38 -3.01 10.04
N ASP A 283 5.25 -1.78 10.53
CA ASP A 283 4.59 -1.36 11.77
C ASP A 283 4.84 -2.29 12.97
N PRO A 284 6.14 -2.50 13.32
CA PRO A 284 6.52 -3.41 14.39
C PRO A 284 6.16 -2.91 15.79
N LEU A 285 5.88 -1.63 15.96
CA LEU A 285 5.56 -0.96 17.23
C LEU A 285 4.41 0.04 17.03
N ASP A 286 3.83 0.50 18.14
CA ASP A 286 2.76 1.50 18.15
C ASP A 286 3.13 2.80 17.43
N GLU A 287 2.19 3.42 16.72
CA GLU A 287 2.38 4.63 15.89
C GLU A 287 2.85 5.86 16.67
N SER A 288 2.74 5.83 18.00
CA SER A 288 3.17 6.89 18.91
C SER A 288 4.47 6.61 19.64
N ASP A 289 4.99 5.36 19.60
CA ASP A 289 6.20 4.92 20.31
C ASP A 289 7.49 5.27 19.55
N TRP A 290 7.72 6.56 19.31
CA TRP A 290 8.88 7.04 18.55
C TRP A 290 10.23 6.60 19.12
N ASP A 291 10.37 6.49 20.45
CA ASP A 291 11.60 6.06 21.12
C ASP A 291 11.85 4.57 20.87
N GLY A 292 10.81 3.74 20.97
CA GLY A 292 10.87 2.32 20.62
C GLY A 292 11.25 2.12 19.14
N TRP A 293 10.64 2.87 18.23
CA TRP A 293 10.98 2.83 16.81
C TRP A 293 12.44 3.22 16.53
N ALA A 294 12.94 4.28 17.15
CA ALA A 294 14.35 4.67 17.01
C ALA A 294 15.29 3.57 17.52
N LYS A 295 14.94 2.94 18.65
CA LYS A 295 15.67 1.80 19.21
C LYS A 295 15.65 0.59 18.28
N MET A 296 14.48 0.24 17.74
CA MET A 296 14.31 -0.82 16.74
C MET A 296 15.20 -0.58 15.52
N THR A 297 15.20 0.65 15.01
CA THR A 297 16.00 1.03 13.84
C THR A 297 17.50 0.92 14.13
N GLN A 298 17.93 1.31 15.34
CA GLN A 298 19.33 1.15 15.77
C GLN A 298 19.75 -0.32 15.80
N VAL A 299 18.88 -1.22 16.27
CA VAL A 299 19.18 -2.65 16.45
C VAL A 299 19.11 -3.43 15.14
N LEU A 300 18.07 -3.20 14.33
CA LEU A 300 17.75 -4.02 13.17
C LEU A 300 17.86 -3.31 11.82
N GLY A 301 17.90 -1.97 11.80
CA GLY A 301 17.78 -1.20 10.55
C GLY A 301 18.91 -1.39 9.54
N GLN A 302 20.02 -2.03 9.92
CA GLN A 302 21.11 -2.40 8.98
C GLN A 302 20.95 -3.83 8.41
N LYS A 303 19.98 -4.60 8.93
CA LYS A 303 19.77 -6.00 8.58
C LYS A 303 18.46 -6.24 7.84
N VAL A 304 17.44 -5.42 8.11
CA VAL A 304 16.09 -5.57 7.59
C VAL A 304 15.49 -4.20 7.28
N GLN A 305 14.58 -4.16 6.31
CA GLN A 305 13.76 -2.98 6.08
C GLN A 305 12.74 -2.83 7.21
N ILE A 306 12.62 -1.63 7.77
CA ILE A 306 11.64 -1.27 8.79
C ILE A 306 10.73 -0.22 8.17
N VAL A 307 9.48 -0.60 7.92
CA VAL A 307 8.50 0.23 7.19
C VAL A 307 7.56 0.90 8.16
N GLY A 308 7.40 2.21 8.04
CA GLY A 308 6.36 2.95 8.74
C GLY A 308 5.14 3.14 7.84
N ASP A 309 4.01 2.55 8.24
CA ASP A 309 2.68 2.76 7.72
C ASP A 309 1.94 3.80 8.60
N ASP A 310 1.35 3.38 9.70
CA ASP A 310 0.65 4.28 10.64
C ASP A 310 1.58 5.30 11.28
N LEU A 311 2.86 4.97 11.43
CA LEU A 311 3.87 5.91 11.90
C LEU A 311 3.97 7.15 11.01
N PHE A 312 3.93 7.00 9.69
CA PHE A 312 4.14 8.09 8.73
C PHE A 312 2.89 8.55 8.00
N VAL A 313 1.91 7.68 7.82
CA VAL A 313 0.64 7.91 7.10
C VAL A 313 0.83 8.65 5.76
N THR A 314 1.90 8.32 5.04
CA THR A 314 2.30 8.98 3.77
C THR A 314 2.46 10.51 3.90
N ASN A 315 2.61 11.02 5.12
CA ASN A 315 2.68 12.45 5.42
C ASN A 315 4.12 12.95 5.44
N PRO A 316 4.50 13.95 4.59
CA PRO A 316 5.86 14.48 4.52
C PRO A 316 6.38 15.05 5.85
N GLU A 317 5.53 15.68 6.69
CA GLU A 317 5.95 16.24 7.98
C GLU A 317 6.33 15.13 8.97
N ARG A 318 5.52 14.05 9.03
CA ARG A 318 5.81 12.90 9.89
C ARG A 318 7.04 12.13 9.40
N LEU A 319 7.16 11.97 8.07
CA LEU A 319 8.35 11.37 7.46
C LEU A 319 9.61 12.19 7.76
N GLN A 320 9.55 13.53 7.67
CA GLN A 320 10.67 14.40 8.02
C GLN A 320 11.08 14.21 9.48
N ARG A 321 10.11 14.10 10.41
CA ARG A 321 10.43 13.75 11.80
C ARG A 321 11.16 12.41 11.90
N GLY A 322 10.71 11.38 11.18
CA GLY A 322 11.39 10.08 11.16
C GLY A 322 12.82 10.16 10.64
N ILE A 323 13.06 10.94 9.60
CA ILE A 323 14.39 11.21 9.03
C ILE A 323 15.29 11.88 10.09
N ASP A 324 14.80 12.94 10.73
CA ASP A 324 15.55 13.70 11.72
C ASP A 324 15.90 12.87 12.96
N THR A 325 15.02 11.97 13.37
CA THR A 325 15.20 11.07 14.53
C THR A 325 15.78 9.71 14.17
N LYS A 326 16.09 9.45 12.89
CA LYS A 326 16.61 8.17 12.38
C LYS A 326 15.70 6.99 12.71
N THR A 327 14.41 7.18 12.52
CA THR A 327 13.33 6.25 12.86
C THR A 327 12.80 5.60 11.60
N ALA A 328 12.73 4.27 11.56
CA ALA A 328 12.43 3.47 10.36
C ALA A 328 13.48 3.64 9.24
N ASN A 329 13.28 3.03 8.09
CA ASN A 329 14.14 3.20 6.91
C ASN A 329 13.39 3.00 5.59
N ALA A 330 12.06 2.88 5.66
CA ALA A 330 11.18 2.81 4.50
C ALA A 330 9.81 3.43 4.82
N LEU A 331 9.18 3.99 3.80
CA LEU A 331 7.84 4.58 3.82
C LEU A 331 6.86 3.63 3.15
N LEU A 332 5.76 3.28 3.81
CA LEU A 332 4.58 2.76 3.11
C LEU A 332 3.82 3.91 2.46
N VAL A 333 3.43 3.74 1.20
CA VAL A 333 2.79 4.80 0.40
C VAL A 333 1.35 4.41 0.11
N LYS A 334 0.42 5.03 0.80
CA LYS A 334 -1.03 4.88 0.59
C LYS A 334 -1.60 6.23 0.15
N VAL A 335 -1.97 6.35 -1.10
CA VAL A 335 -2.41 7.62 -1.71
C VAL A 335 -3.57 8.31 -0.95
N ASN A 336 -4.46 7.52 -0.35
CA ASN A 336 -5.60 8.05 0.38
C ASN A 336 -5.29 8.49 1.82
N GLN A 337 -4.16 8.08 2.40
CA GLN A 337 -3.73 8.54 3.73
C GLN A 337 -3.36 10.02 3.74
N ILE A 338 -2.87 10.53 2.62
CA ILE A 338 -2.54 11.95 2.45
C ILE A 338 -3.57 12.68 1.58
N GLY A 339 -4.18 12.02 0.58
CA GLY A 339 -5.37 12.48 -0.14
C GLY A 339 -5.12 13.36 -1.35
N SER A 340 -3.90 13.45 -1.89
CA SER A 340 -3.59 14.03 -3.20
C SER A 340 -2.39 13.36 -3.86
N LEU A 341 -2.34 13.38 -5.19
CA LEU A 341 -1.22 12.84 -5.96
C LEU A 341 0.06 13.65 -5.72
N THR A 342 -0.05 14.97 -5.67
CA THR A 342 1.10 15.87 -5.44
C THR A 342 1.78 15.60 -4.10
N GLU A 343 1.02 15.52 -3.00
CA GLU A 343 1.59 15.22 -1.68
C GLU A 343 2.16 13.80 -1.61
N THR A 344 1.53 12.84 -2.30
CA THR A 344 2.07 11.47 -2.41
C THR A 344 3.44 11.46 -3.10
N ILE A 345 3.57 12.18 -4.22
CA ILE A 345 4.85 12.32 -4.94
C ILE A 345 5.89 13.01 -4.06
N ASP A 346 5.50 14.07 -3.36
CA ASP A 346 6.40 14.81 -2.46
C ASP A 346 6.91 13.92 -1.31
N ALA A 347 6.05 13.07 -0.72
CA ALA A 347 6.45 12.12 0.32
C ALA A 347 7.44 11.06 -0.21
N VAL A 348 7.19 10.48 -1.38
CA VAL A 348 8.11 9.52 -2.00
C VAL A 348 9.46 10.16 -2.34
N ASN A 349 9.45 11.35 -2.92
CA ASN A 349 10.68 12.08 -3.24
C ASN A 349 11.48 12.44 -1.98
N LEU A 350 10.80 12.83 -0.90
CA LEU A 350 11.44 13.10 0.39
C LEU A 350 12.10 11.83 0.95
N ALA A 351 11.40 10.69 0.89
CA ALA A 351 11.92 9.38 1.31
C ALA A 351 13.20 9.04 0.55
N HIS A 352 13.14 9.02 -0.78
CA HIS A 352 14.28 8.66 -1.64
C HIS A 352 15.48 9.57 -1.46
N LYS A 353 15.25 10.90 -1.37
CA LYS A 353 16.32 11.89 -1.14
C LYS A 353 17.10 11.64 0.16
N ASN A 354 16.46 11.03 1.15
CA ASN A 354 17.05 10.76 2.45
C ASN A 354 17.42 9.29 2.68
N GLY A 355 17.48 8.48 1.61
CA GLY A 355 17.91 7.08 1.68
C GLY A 355 16.89 6.12 2.28
N TYR A 356 15.62 6.56 2.41
CA TYR A 356 14.49 5.68 2.71
C TYR A 356 13.99 5.03 1.43
N HIS A 357 13.60 3.77 1.52
CA HIS A 357 12.85 3.11 0.47
C HIS A 357 11.37 3.48 0.53
N SER A 358 10.64 3.23 -0.55
CA SER A 358 9.19 3.36 -0.58
C SER A 358 8.55 2.06 -1.06
N MET A 359 7.43 1.71 -0.48
CA MET A 359 6.61 0.57 -0.87
C MET A 359 5.21 1.07 -1.18
N MET A 360 4.83 1.06 -2.47
CA MET A 360 3.47 1.43 -2.88
C MET A 360 2.48 0.41 -2.35
N SER A 361 1.37 0.86 -1.76
CA SER A 361 0.44 -0.02 -1.08
C SER A 361 -1.01 0.20 -1.50
N HIS A 362 -1.76 -0.90 -1.50
CA HIS A 362 -3.22 -0.93 -1.54
C HIS A 362 -3.82 -0.55 -0.17
N ARG A 363 -5.15 -0.64 -0.08
CA ARG A 363 -5.90 -0.67 1.19
C ARG A 363 -6.72 -1.97 1.28
N SER A 364 -7.26 -2.25 2.47
CA SER A 364 -8.13 -3.41 2.68
C SER A 364 -9.43 -3.34 1.86
N GLY A 365 -10.02 -2.16 1.68
CA GLY A 365 -11.11 -1.89 0.75
C GLY A 365 -10.58 -1.33 -0.58
N GLU A 366 -10.52 -2.17 -1.60
CA GLU A 366 -10.02 -1.83 -2.93
C GLU A 366 -11.13 -1.86 -3.98
N THR A 367 -10.83 -1.31 -5.14
CA THR A 367 -11.65 -1.37 -6.35
C THR A 367 -10.84 -2.01 -7.48
N GLU A 368 -11.42 -2.09 -8.69
CA GLU A 368 -10.69 -2.47 -9.91
C GLU A 368 -9.67 -1.43 -10.40
N ASP A 369 -9.62 -0.25 -9.80
CA ASP A 369 -8.65 0.80 -10.15
C ASP A 369 -7.21 0.30 -9.97
N THR A 370 -6.36 0.60 -10.94
CA THR A 370 -4.96 0.14 -11.00
C THR A 370 -3.93 1.25 -10.83
N THR A 371 -4.34 2.44 -10.44
CA THR A 371 -3.47 3.62 -10.35
C THR A 371 -2.21 3.37 -9.52
N ILE A 372 -2.31 2.63 -8.41
CA ILE A 372 -1.14 2.32 -7.58
C ILE A 372 -0.09 1.46 -8.29
N ALA A 373 -0.48 0.64 -9.26
CA ALA A 373 0.48 -0.12 -10.08
C ALA A 373 1.27 0.83 -11.00
N ASP A 374 0.58 1.78 -11.65
CA ASP A 374 1.21 2.83 -12.45
C ASP A 374 2.13 3.70 -11.58
N LEU A 375 1.68 4.11 -10.38
CA LEU A 375 2.46 4.93 -9.46
C LEU A 375 3.72 4.22 -8.93
N ALA A 376 3.64 2.91 -8.65
CA ALA A 376 4.79 2.14 -8.18
C ALA A 376 5.95 2.19 -9.18
N VAL A 377 5.65 2.16 -10.49
CA VAL A 377 6.64 2.26 -11.58
C VAL A 377 7.02 3.72 -11.82
N ALA A 378 6.04 4.62 -11.91
CA ALA A 378 6.27 6.05 -12.17
C ALA A 378 7.23 6.69 -11.15
N LEU A 379 7.13 6.29 -9.89
CA LEU A 379 7.91 6.84 -8.78
C LEU A 379 9.12 5.96 -8.41
N ASN A 380 9.40 4.90 -9.19
CA ASN A 380 10.50 3.96 -8.92
C ASN A 380 10.50 3.47 -7.46
N CYS A 381 9.34 3.10 -6.93
CA CYS A 381 9.23 2.62 -5.55
C CYS A 381 10.04 1.34 -5.30
N GLY A 382 10.23 0.53 -6.34
CA GLY A 382 10.95 -0.75 -6.27
C GLY A 382 10.20 -1.86 -5.54
N GLN A 383 9.10 -1.54 -4.86
CA GLN A 383 8.28 -2.46 -4.07
C GLN A 383 6.80 -2.09 -4.21
N ILE A 384 5.92 -3.11 -4.20
CA ILE A 384 4.47 -2.93 -4.15
C ILE A 384 3.83 -3.97 -3.24
N LYS A 385 2.97 -3.52 -2.32
CA LYS A 385 2.15 -4.34 -1.43
C LYS A 385 0.70 -4.23 -1.89
N THR A 386 0.16 -5.28 -2.52
CA THR A 386 -1.19 -5.23 -3.08
C THR A 386 -1.97 -6.54 -2.94
N GLY A 387 -1.75 -7.23 -1.79
CA GLY A 387 -2.47 -8.44 -1.40
C GLY A 387 -1.94 -9.72 -2.02
N ALA A 388 -2.69 -10.81 -1.88
CA ALA A 388 -2.39 -12.10 -2.45
C ALA A 388 -2.59 -12.11 -3.99
N PRO A 389 -2.02 -13.11 -4.71
CA PRO A 389 -2.35 -13.35 -6.12
C PRO A 389 -3.74 -14.01 -6.27
N ALA A 390 -4.73 -13.47 -5.57
CA ALA A 390 -6.11 -13.90 -5.51
C ALA A 390 -7.00 -12.68 -5.26
N ARG A 391 -8.31 -12.77 -5.58
CA ARG A 391 -9.31 -11.68 -5.60
C ARG A 391 -9.03 -10.65 -6.71
N SER A 392 -10.07 -10.35 -7.49
CA SER A 392 -9.94 -9.59 -8.75
C SER A 392 -9.34 -8.21 -8.56
N GLU A 393 -9.71 -7.50 -7.49
CA GLU A 393 -9.22 -6.17 -7.17
C GLU A 393 -7.72 -6.13 -6.82
N ARG A 394 -7.16 -7.24 -6.31
CA ARG A 394 -5.72 -7.39 -6.07
C ARG A 394 -5.00 -7.75 -7.37
N VAL A 395 -5.50 -8.79 -8.05
CA VAL A 395 -4.94 -9.30 -9.31
C VAL A 395 -4.97 -8.23 -10.41
N ALA A 396 -5.93 -7.30 -10.40
CA ALA A 396 -5.97 -6.18 -11.34
C ALA A 396 -4.67 -5.37 -11.35
N LYS A 397 -4.08 -5.10 -10.17
CA LYS A 397 -2.81 -4.35 -10.03
C LYS A 397 -1.64 -5.15 -10.57
N TYR A 398 -1.57 -6.45 -10.28
CA TYR A 398 -0.54 -7.34 -10.84
C TYR A 398 -0.65 -7.45 -12.36
N ASN A 399 -1.85 -7.59 -12.90
CA ASN A 399 -2.08 -7.62 -14.34
C ASN A 399 -1.69 -6.30 -15.03
N GLN A 400 -1.88 -5.17 -14.34
CA GLN A 400 -1.44 -3.86 -14.84
C GLN A 400 0.10 -3.80 -14.90
N LEU A 401 0.81 -4.30 -13.90
CA LEU A 401 2.27 -4.37 -13.92
C LEU A 401 2.82 -5.27 -15.04
N LEU A 402 2.12 -6.36 -15.38
CA LEU A 402 2.46 -7.16 -16.56
C LEU A 402 2.35 -6.34 -17.86
N ARG A 403 1.28 -5.55 -18.02
CA ARG A 403 1.11 -4.66 -19.20
C ARG A 403 2.19 -3.59 -19.25
N ILE A 404 2.57 -3.03 -18.11
CA ILE A 404 3.65 -2.06 -17.99
C ILE A 404 4.99 -2.70 -18.39
N GLU A 405 5.28 -3.92 -17.93
CA GLU A 405 6.48 -4.66 -18.31
C GLU A 405 6.54 -4.90 -19.83
N GLU A 406 5.42 -5.28 -20.46
CA GLU A 406 5.32 -5.44 -21.91
C GLU A 406 5.54 -4.10 -22.64
N GLU A 407 4.96 -3.01 -22.17
CA GLU A 407 5.12 -1.67 -22.77
C GLU A 407 6.58 -1.19 -22.69
N LEU A 408 7.25 -1.44 -21.57
CA LEU A 408 8.66 -1.11 -21.37
C LEU A 408 9.59 -2.00 -22.19
N SER A 409 9.18 -3.24 -22.49
CA SER A 409 9.96 -4.19 -23.28
C SER A 409 11.38 -4.37 -22.75
N SER A 410 12.40 -4.18 -23.58
CA SER A 410 13.82 -4.32 -23.20
C SER A 410 14.34 -3.27 -22.21
N LYS A 411 13.56 -2.22 -21.94
CA LYS A 411 13.90 -1.20 -20.94
C LYS A 411 13.42 -1.57 -19.52
N ALA A 412 12.54 -2.57 -19.40
CA ALA A 412 12.03 -3.00 -18.12
C ALA A 412 13.15 -3.54 -17.21
N VAL A 413 13.23 -3.02 -16.00
CA VAL A 413 14.19 -3.46 -14.99
C VAL A 413 13.39 -3.97 -13.79
N TYR A 414 13.47 -5.26 -13.49
CA TYR A 414 12.89 -5.79 -12.28
C TYR A 414 13.78 -5.48 -11.09
N ALA A 415 13.21 -4.86 -10.04
CA ALA A 415 13.99 -4.40 -8.88
C ALA A 415 14.69 -5.55 -8.12
N GLY A 416 14.05 -6.72 -8.03
CA GLY A 416 14.62 -7.91 -7.44
C GLY A 416 15.25 -7.69 -6.06
N SER A 417 16.39 -8.33 -5.80
CA SER A 417 17.10 -8.18 -4.52
C SER A 417 17.64 -6.76 -4.27
N ALA A 418 17.80 -5.94 -5.31
CA ALA A 418 18.24 -4.55 -5.16
C ALA A 418 17.21 -3.68 -4.42
N ALA A 419 15.93 -4.09 -4.40
CA ALA A 419 14.91 -3.42 -3.59
C ALA A 419 15.14 -3.56 -2.07
N PHE A 420 15.99 -4.51 -1.64
CA PHE A 420 16.27 -4.80 -0.22
C PHE A 420 17.77 -4.81 0.07
N PRO A 421 18.48 -3.69 -0.05
CA PRO A 421 19.94 -3.63 0.05
C PRO A 421 20.47 -3.96 1.45
N ARG A 422 19.60 -3.94 2.47
CA ARG A 422 19.96 -4.29 3.86
C ARG A 422 19.93 -5.80 4.12
N PHE A 423 19.19 -6.54 3.30
CA PHE A 423 19.13 -7.98 3.40
C PHE A 423 20.39 -8.60 2.82
N LYS A 424 21.28 -9.04 3.71
CA LYS A 424 22.50 -9.75 3.34
C LYS A 424 22.34 -11.22 3.76
N LYS A 425 22.56 -12.11 2.80
CA LYS A 425 22.63 -13.56 3.04
C LYS A 425 23.87 -13.93 3.81
#